data_f45e8427640e5b29e557826fc45f01e7
#
_entry.id   f45e8427640e5b29e557826fc45f01e7
#
_cell.length_a   1.000
_cell.length_b   1.000
_cell.length_c   1.000
_cell.angle_alpha   90.00
_cell.angle_beta   90.00
_cell.angle_gamma   90.00
#
_symmetry.space_group_name_H-M   'P 1'
#
loop_
_entity.id
_entity.type
_entity.pdbx_description
1 polymer ?
#
loop_
_entity_poly.entity_id
_entity_poly.type
_entity_poly.pdbx_seq_one_letter_code
_entity_poly.pdbx_strand_id
1 'polypeptide(L)'
;MTSLLYKDWSIIKKTRALYFSVLYFSLIMPSFQNMDFFGKSFLANFYYIFIIYLLFSYLTAYDYKYNSDNFIPAFPVTKKQIVAARYVFVALTFAACLVLQSVVRIVILVLKGQDINIMNIMDYGQAAILILVFSLYFGIVLPLYYKLGYQKLRLLMIGAAVISGTVSSVLSEVGLDMNRPLVMLFAVIISAVIYYFSFTISVNIYKNGN
;
A
#
# COMPACT_ATOMS: atom_id res chain seq x y z
N MET A 1 -6.68 -0.83 20.49
CA MET A 1 -6.02 -0.85 19.16
C MET A 1 -6.25 -2.18 18.44
N THR A 2 -6.04 -3.31 19.08
CA THR A 2 -6.28 -4.65 18.51
C THR A 2 -7.71 -4.86 18.02
N SER A 3 -8.71 -4.38 18.76
CA SER A 3 -10.13 -4.45 18.37
C SER A 3 -10.46 -3.69 17.08
N LEU A 4 -9.81 -2.55 16.84
CA LEU A 4 -9.98 -1.77 15.61
C LEU A 4 -9.35 -2.50 14.40
N LEU A 5 -8.17 -3.07 14.57
CA LEU A 5 -7.53 -3.90 13.54
C LEU A 5 -8.34 -5.15 13.24
N TYR A 6 -8.91 -5.78 14.27
CA TYR A 6 -9.79 -6.93 14.10
C TYR A 6 -11.07 -6.58 13.34
N LYS A 7 -11.66 -5.40 13.61
CA LYS A 7 -12.80 -4.89 12.85
C LYS A 7 -12.45 -4.78 11.36
N ASP A 8 -11.34 -4.09 11.04
CA ASP A 8 -10.92 -3.86 9.67
C ASP A 8 -10.61 -5.19 8.94
N TRP A 9 -9.95 -6.11 9.62
CA TRP A 9 -9.70 -7.47 9.10
C TRP A 9 -10.98 -8.27 8.88
N SER A 10 -11.94 -8.20 9.82
CA SER A 10 -13.22 -8.88 9.71
C SER A 10 -14.05 -8.40 8.51
N ILE A 11 -14.01 -7.11 8.21
CA ILE A 11 -14.68 -6.52 7.04
C ILE A 11 -14.09 -7.11 5.75
N ILE A 12 -12.76 -7.16 5.65
CA ILE A 12 -12.09 -7.73 4.47
C ILE A 12 -12.38 -9.22 4.35
N LYS A 13 -12.27 -9.98 5.44
CA LYS A 13 -12.53 -11.44 5.45
C LYS A 13 -13.94 -11.79 4.95
N LYS A 14 -14.91 -10.93 5.19
CA LYS A 14 -16.29 -11.13 4.75
C LYS A 14 -16.49 -10.97 3.25
N THR A 15 -15.55 -10.30 2.56
CA THR A 15 -15.67 -9.95 1.14
C THR A 15 -14.85 -10.89 0.27
N ARG A 16 -15.46 -12.00 -0.15
CA ARG A 16 -14.82 -13.01 -1.01
C ARG A 16 -14.24 -12.42 -2.32
N ALA A 17 -14.92 -11.43 -2.88
CA ALA A 17 -14.48 -10.76 -4.13
C ALA A 17 -13.09 -10.11 -4.00
N LEU A 18 -12.72 -9.58 -2.82
CA LEU A 18 -11.39 -9.00 -2.59
C LEU A 18 -10.29 -10.06 -2.62
N TYR A 19 -10.52 -11.23 -2.05
CA TYR A 19 -9.53 -12.33 -2.11
C TYR A 19 -9.31 -12.78 -3.55
N PHE A 20 -10.39 -12.93 -4.31
CA PHE A 20 -10.29 -13.30 -5.72
C PHE A 20 -9.57 -12.23 -6.54
N SER A 21 -9.83 -10.94 -6.31
CA SER A 21 -9.11 -9.87 -7.02
C SER A 21 -7.63 -9.87 -6.67
N VAL A 22 -7.26 -9.98 -5.39
CA VAL A 22 -5.86 -10.04 -4.97
C VAL A 22 -5.15 -11.25 -5.56
N LEU A 23 -5.74 -12.44 -5.50
CA LEU A 23 -5.19 -13.66 -6.10
C LEU A 23 -5.07 -13.55 -7.62
N TYR A 24 -6.12 -13.08 -8.29
CA TYR A 24 -6.14 -12.91 -9.74
C TYR A 24 -5.02 -11.97 -10.21
N PHE A 25 -4.91 -10.81 -9.59
CA PHE A 25 -3.85 -9.87 -9.91
C PHE A 25 -2.46 -10.43 -9.56
N SER A 26 -2.30 -11.16 -8.46
CA SER A 26 -1.02 -11.77 -8.07
C SER A 26 -0.54 -12.84 -9.04
N LEU A 27 -1.46 -13.58 -9.67
CA LEU A 27 -1.13 -14.63 -10.63
C LEU A 27 -0.86 -14.07 -12.03
N ILE A 28 -1.62 -13.05 -12.44
CA ILE A 28 -1.54 -12.52 -13.81
C ILE A 28 -0.39 -11.53 -13.99
N MET A 29 -0.10 -10.69 -12.99
CA MET A 29 0.91 -9.64 -13.13
C MET A 29 2.33 -10.14 -13.43
N PRO A 30 2.83 -11.25 -12.89
CA PRO A 30 4.12 -11.78 -13.30
C PRO A 30 4.20 -12.12 -14.79
N SER A 31 3.06 -12.41 -15.43
CA SER A 31 2.98 -12.71 -16.87
C SER A 31 3.13 -11.45 -17.73
N PHE A 32 2.77 -10.28 -17.22
CA PHE A 32 2.89 -9.00 -17.91
C PHE A 32 4.27 -8.32 -17.77
N GLN A 33 5.17 -8.85 -16.93
CA GLN A 33 6.52 -8.30 -16.75
C GLN A 33 7.38 -8.31 -18.03
N ASN A 34 6.97 -9.05 -19.06
CA ASN A 34 7.63 -9.11 -20.36
C ASN A 34 7.05 -8.13 -21.40
N MET A 35 6.02 -7.36 -21.05
CA MET A 35 5.43 -6.38 -21.97
C MET A 35 6.12 -5.02 -21.79
N ASP A 36 6.80 -4.57 -22.83
CA ASP A 36 7.58 -3.31 -22.84
C ASP A 36 6.70 -2.05 -22.99
N PHE A 37 5.37 -2.18 -23.10
CA PHE A 37 4.46 -1.09 -23.46
C PHE A 37 4.40 0.08 -22.46
N PHE A 38 4.61 -0.18 -21.14
CA PHE A 38 4.61 0.86 -20.09
C PHE A 38 5.87 0.85 -19.21
N GLY A 39 6.94 0.16 -19.64
CA GLY A 39 8.10 -0.07 -18.78
C GLY A 39 7.83 -1.16 -17.72
N LYS A 40 8.76 -2.09 -17.60
CA LYS A 40 8.64 -3.25 -16.66
C LYS A 40 8.40 -2.82 -15.22
N SER A 41 9.00 -1.71 -14.81
CA SER A 41 8.91 -1.17 -13.46
C SER A 41 7.57 -0.52 -13.16
N PHE A 42 6.91 0.13 -14.13
CA PHE A 42 5.62 0.78 -13.95
C PHE A 42 4.54 -0.23 -13.56
N LEU A 43 4.35 -1.27 -14.36
CA LEU A 43 3.30 -2.26 -14.12
C LEU A 43 3.50 -3.01 -12.80
N ALA A 44 4.75 -3.38 -12.49
CA ALA A 44 5.06 -4.06 -11.25
C ALA A 44 4.75 -3.19 -10.02
N ASN A 45 5.13 -1.93 -10.03
CA ASN A 45 4.94 -1.02 -8.90
C ASN A 45 3.49 -0.53 -8.78
N PHE A 46 2.83 -0.24 -9.91
CA PHE A 46 1.42 0.13 -9.96
C PHE A 46 0.53 -0.94 -9.36
N TYR A 47 0.83 -2.21 -9.62
CA TYR A 47 0.10 -3.35 -9.09
C TYR A 47 0.00 -3.35 -7.55
N TYR A 48 1.12 -3.15 -6.84
CA TYR A 48 1.11 -3.13 -5.38
C TYR A 48 0.24 -2.01 -4.82
N ILE A 49 0.44 -0.80 -5.37
CA ILE A 49 -0.30 0.37 -4.94
C ILE A 49 -1.78 0.19 -5.23
N PHE A 50 -2.11 -0.39 -6.39
CA PHE A 50 -3.49 -0.63 -6.80
C PHE A 50 -4.22 -1.63 -5.91
N ILE A 51 -3.58 -2.75 -5.52
CA ILE A 51 -4.19 -3.69 -4.57
C ILE A 51 -4.47 -3.03 -3.23
N ILE A 52 -3.48 -2.33 -2.67
CA ILE A 52 -3.64 -1.68 -1.37
C ILE A 52 -4.69 -0.57 -1.47
N TYR A 53 -4.71 0.17 -2.59
CA TYR A 53 -5.76 1.12 -2.89
C TYR A 53 -7.15 0.46 -2.88
N LEU A 54 -7.32 -0.69 -3.54
CA LEU A 54 -8.60 -1.41 -3.56
C LEU A 54 -9.03 -1.82 -2.14
N LEU A 55 -8.12 -2.39 -1.36
CA LEU A 55 -8.40 -2.80 0.02
C LEU A 55 -8.76 -1.59 0.89
N PHE A 56 -7.99 -0.51 0.81
CA PHE A 56 -8.24 0.71 1.55
C PHE A 56 -9.54 1.40 1.12
N SER A 57 -9.80 1.50 -0.19
CA SER A 57 -11.02 2.10 -0.75
C SER A 57 -12.26 1.31 -0.34
N TYR A 58 -12.19 -0.02 -0.33
CA TYR A 58 -13.30 -0.86 0.12
C TYR A 58 -13.59 -0.64 1.61
N LEU A 59 -12.55 -0.61 2.43
CA LEU A 59 -12.67 -0.41 3.87
C LEU A 59 -13.29 0.95 4.21
N THR A 60 -12.81 2.00 3.55
CA THR A 60 -13.33 3.37 3.75
C THR A 60 -14.75 3.53 3.19
N ALA A 61 -15.09 2.84 2.09
CA ALA A 61 -16.45 2.79 1.57
C ALA A 61 -17.42 2.10 2.54
N TYR A 62 -16.95 1.03 3.19
CA TYR A 62 -17.72 0.31 4.21
C TYR A 62 -17.98 1.21 5.43
N ASP A 63 -16.93 1.87 5.93
CA ASP A 63 -17.03 2.80 7.05
C ASP A 63 -18.02 3.96 6.73
N TYR A 64 -17.96 4.48 5.52
CA TYR A 64 -18.89 5.51 5.04
C TYR A 64 -20.34 4.99 4.98
N LYS A 65 -20.56 3.81 4.39
CA LYS A 65 -21.90 3.21 4.23
C LYS A 65 -22.60 2.97 5.56
N TYR A 66 -21.85 2.56 6.58
CA TYR A 66 -22.40 2.24 7.91
C TYR A 66 -22.24 3.37 8.93
N ASN A 67 -21.83 4.57 8.48
CA ASN A 67 -21.57 5.72 9.35
C ASN A 67 -20.71 5.36 10.58
N SER A 68 -19.66 4.56 10.36
CA SER A 68 -18.80 4.04 11.44
C SER A 68 -18.23 5.16 12.30
N ASP A 69 -17.99 6.34 11.73
CA ASP A 69 -17.46 7.52 12.43
C ASP A 69 -18.35 8.00 13.59
N ASN A 70 -19.68 7.74 13.51
CA ASN A 70 -20.61 8.08 14.57
C ASN A 70 -20.58 7.07 15.74
N PHE A 71 -20.18 5.82 15.47
CA PHE A 71 -20.16 4.75 16.47
C PHE A 71 -18.80 4.58 17.14
N ILE A 72 -17.71 4.91 16.43
CA ILE A 72 -16.35 4.76 16.96
C ILE A 72 -16.13 5.58 18.25
N PRO A 73 -16.65 6.82 18.42
CA PRO A 73 -16.52 7.58 19.66
C PRO A 73 -17.21 6.95 20.88
N ALA A 74 -18.16 6.04 20.67
CA ALA A 74 -18.82 5.30 21.77
C ALA A 74 -17.90 4.25 22.43
N PHE A 75 -16.80 3.90 21.78
CA PHE A 75 -15.81 2.98 22.34
C PHE A 75 -14.75 3.75 23.14
N PRO A 76 -14.14 3.14 24.18
CA PRO A 76 -13.09 3.73 24.98
C PRO A 76 -11.75 3.77 24.23
N VAL A 77 -11.72 4.46 23.08
CA VAL A 77 -10.53 4.58 22.22
C VAL A 77 -10.22 6.04 21.97
N THR A 78 -8.93 6.39 22.00
CA THR A 78 -8.50 7.75 21.71
C THR A 78 -8.48 8.04 20.21
N LYS A 79 -8.71 9.28 19.79
CA LYS A 79 -8.60 9.73 18.39
C LYS A 79 -7.26 9.32 17.77
N LYS A 80 -6.17 9.39 18.53
CA LYS A 80 -4.83 8.94 18.10
C LYS A 80 -4.80 7.44 17.79
N GLN A 81 -5.46 6.61 18.61
CA GLN A 81 -5.51 5.16 18.39
C GLN A 81 -6.31 4.78 17.13
N ILE A 82 -7.35 5.53 16.81
CA ILE A 82 -8.15 5.34 15.59
C ILE A 82 -7.28 5.55 14.35
N VAL A 83 -6.58 6.70 14.30
CA VAL A 83 -5.67 7.03 13.21
C VAL A 83 -4.54 5.99 13.13
N ALA A 84 -3.91 5.66 14.28
CA ALA A 84 -2.82 4.68 14.33
C ALA A 84 -3.24 3.30 13.83
N ALA A 85 -4.45 2.83 14.18
CA ALA A 85 -4.96 1.55 13.68
C ALA A 85 -5.03 1.52 12.15
N ARG A 86 -5.46 2.63 11.52
CA ARG A 86 -5.56 2.73 10.06
C ARG A 86 -4.17 2.73 9.39
N TYR A 87 -3.20 3.47 9.95
CA TYR A 87 -1.83 3.48 9.46
C TYR A 87 -1.18 2.09 9.56
N VAL A 88 -1.32 1.44 10.71
CA VAL A 88 -0.81 0.07 10.92
C VAL A 88 -1.49 -0.92 9.98
N PHE A 89 -2.80 -0.81 9.77
CA PHE A 89 -3.52 -1.68 8.85
C PHE A 89 -2.98 -1.57 7.42
N VAL A 90 -2.79 -0.36 6.91
CA VAL A 90 -2.24 -0.11 5.56
C VAL A 90 -0.80 -0.64 5.45
N ALA A 91 0.04 -0.45 6.46
CA ALA A 91 1.40 -0.98 6.47
C ALA A 91 1.42 -2.53 6.51
N LEU A 92 0.54 -3.15 7.31
CA LEU A 92 0.42 -4.61 7.35
C LEU A 92 -0.07 -5.21 6.02
N THR A 93 -1.04 -4.56 5.37
CA THR A 93 -1.50 -5.01 4.04
C THR A 93 -0.41 -4.90 2.99
N PHE A 94 0.42 -3.84 3.04
CA PHE A 94 1.59 -3.72 2.17
C PHE A 94 2.60 -4.84 2.40
N ALA A 95 2.96 -5.11 3.65
CA ALA A 95 3.86 -6.20 4.00
C ALA A 95 3.31 -7.57 3.54
N ALA A 96 2.00 -7.80 3.73
CA ALA A 96 1.35 -9.02 3.27
C ALA A 96 1.40 -9.18 1.73
N CYS A 97 1.23 -8.09 0.98
CA CYS A 97 1.36 -8.10 -0.47
C CYS A 97 2.79 -8.44 -0.92
N LEU A 98 3.82 -7.89 -0.25
CA LEU A 98 5.22 -8.21 -0.54
C LEU A 98 5.52 -9.70 -0.30
N VAL A 99 5.06 -10.25 0.83
CA VAL A 99 5.23 -11.68 1.15
C VAL A 99 4.52 -12.56 0.13
N LEU A 100 3.28 -12.24 -0.21
CA LEU A 100 2.49 -13.01 -1.18
C LEU A 100 3.18 -13.05 -2.55
N GLN A 101 3.73 -11.93 -3.01
CA GLN A 101 4.47 -11.92 -4.27
C GLN A 101 5.76 -12.73 -4.21
N SER A 102 6.50 -12.64 -3.10
CA SER A 102 7.71 -13.46 -2.94
C SER A 102 7.38 -14.95 -3.05
N VAL A 103 6.28 -15.38 -2.43
CA VAL A 103 5.79 -16.77 -2.52
C VAL A 103 5.42 -17.13 -3.97
N VAL A 104 4.65 -16.29 -4.67
CA VAL A 104 4.28 -16.54 -6.08
C VAL A 104 5.52 -16.65 -6.96
N ARG A 105 6.51 -15.78 -6.74
CA ARG A 105 7.76 -15.79 -7.52
C ARG A 105 8.57 -17.06 -7.26
N ILE A 106 8.65 -17.53 -6.02
CA ILE A 106 9.29 -18.83 -5.69
C ILE A 106 8.60 -19.97 -6.45
N VAL A 107 7.27 -20.02 -6.44
CA VAL A 107 6.50 -21.05 -7.15
C VAL A 107 6.83 -21.03 -8.66
N ILE A 108 6.87 -19.83 -9.26
CA ILE A 108 7.20 -19.69 -10.69
C ILE A 108 8.63 -20.16 -10.99
N LEU A 109 9.61 -19.83 -10.14
CA LEU A 109 11.00 -20.27 -10.31
C LEU A 109 11.12 -21.79 -10.23
N VAL A 110 10.44 -22.41 -9.27
CA VAL A 110 10.38 -23.88 -9.14
C VAL A 110 9.78 -24.53 -10.38
N LEU A 111 8.66 -23.99 -10.89
CA LEU A 111 7.99 -24.53 -12.09
C LEU A 111 8.85 -24.39 -13.36
N LYS A 112 9.72 -23.36 -13.41
CA LYS A 112 10.66 -23.15 -14.53
C LYS A 112 11.98 -23.90 -14.37
N GLY A 113 12.19 -24.63 -13.26
CA GLY A 113 13.45 -25.33 -12.98
C GLY A 113 14.65 -24.41 -12.80
N GLN A 114 14.42 -23.15 -12.38
CA GLN A 114 15.47 -22.17 -12.16
C GLN A 114 15.94 -22.19 -10.70
N ASP A 115 17.22 -21.90 -10.48
CA ASP A 115 17.80 -21.88 -9.13
C ASP A 115 17.11 -20.85 -8.23
N ILE A 116 16.75 -21.31 -7.02
CA ILE A 116 16.14 -20.47 -5.97
C ILE A 116 17.27 -19.68 -5.31
N ASN A 117 17.59 -18.52 -5.85
CA ASN A 117 18.51 -17.59 -5.25
C ASN A 117 17.73 -16.38 -4.67
N ILE A 118 18.16 -15.87 -3.52
CA ILE A 118 17.46 -14.73 -2.84
C ILE A 118 17.35 -13.53 -3.79
N MET A 119 18.37 -13.25 -4.61
CA MET A 119 18.35 -12.21 -5.63
C MET A 119 17.33 -12.45 -6.75
N ASN A 120 17.02 -13.72 -7.07
CA ASN A 120 16.01 -14.06 -8.06
C ASN A 120 14.59 -13.95 -7.50
N ILE A 121 14.43 -14.03 -6.16
CA ILE A 121 13.14 -13.92 -5.49
C ILE A 121 12.72 -12.46 -5.34
N MET A 122 13.63 -11.60 -4.95
CA MET A 122 13.34 -10.20 -4.65
C MET A 122 14.49 -9.30 -5.07
N ASP A 123 14.23 -8.38 -5.98
CA ASP A 123 15.15 -7.29 -6.29
C ASP A 123 15.07 -6.25 -5.18
N TYR A 124 16.14 -6.12 -4.40
CA TYR A 124 16.20 -5.19 -3.26
C TYR A 124 16.06 -3.73 -3.69
N GLY A 125 16.60 -3.36 -4.87
CA GLY A 125 16.43 -2.03 -5.43
C GLY A 125 14.96 -1.72 -5.73
N GLN A 126 14.25 -2.66 -6.36
CA GLN A 126 12.83 -2.55 -6.64
C GLN A 126 12.01 -2.47 -5.35
N ALA A 127 12.36 -3.25 -4.32
CA ALA A 127 11.70 -3.19 -3.03
C ALA A 127 11.86 -1.82 -2.35
N ALA A 128 13.04 -1.22 -2.40
CA ALA A 128 13.28 0.11 -1.85
C ALA A 128 12.45 1.19 -2.55
N ILE A 129 12.36 1.15 -3.89
CA ILE A 129 11.50 2.04 -4.68
C ILE A 129 10.04 1.86 -4.28
N LEU A 130 9.57 0.61 -4.14
CA LEU A 130 8.20 0.32 -3.73
C LEU A 130 7.86 0.89 -2.34
N ILE A 131 8.75 0.74 -1.36
CA ILE A 131 8.58 1.29 -0.01
C ILE A 131 8.50 2.82 -0.07
N LEU A 132 9.35 3.47 -0.87
CA LEU A 132 9.35 4.91 -1.02
C LEU A 132 8.06 5.41 -1.67
N VAL A 133 7.65 4.80 -2.79
CA VAL A 133 6.43 5.19 -3.52
C VAL A 133 5.18 4.91 -2.66
N PHE A 134 5.15 3.78 -1.92
CA PHE A 134 4.10 3.47 -0.97
C PHE A 134 3.98 4.55 0.12
N SER A 135 5.11 4.96 0.70
CA SER A 135 5.12 5.98 1.77
C SER A 135 4.66 7.35 1.25
N LEU A 136 5.04 7.73 0.03
CA LEU A 136 4.58 8.95 -0.63
C LEU A 136 3.07 8.90 -0.91
N TYR A 137 2.58 7.81 -1.51
CA TYR A 137 1.17 7.65 -1.84
C TYR A 137 0.29 7.72 -0.59
N PHE A 138 0.52 6.83 0.37
CA PHE A 138 -0.29 6.80 1.60
C PHE A 138 0.04 7.95 2.54
N GLY A 139 1.25 8.51 2.44
CA GLY A 139 1.63 9.75 3.13
C GLY A 139 0.77 10.94 2.76
N ILE A 140 0.23 10.98 1.55
CA ILE A 140 -0.68 12.04 1.07
C ILE A 140 -2.14 11.61 1.25
N VAL A 141 -2.48 10.39 0.88
CA VAL A 141 -3.88 9.90 0.86
C VAL A 141 -4.48 9.84 2.25
N LEU A 142 -3.75 9.37 3.27
CA LEU A 142 -4.29 9.24 4.63
C LEU A 142 -4.64 10.58 5.30
N PRO A 143 -3.79 11.63 5.28
CA PRO A 143 -4.20 12.94 5.79
C PRO A 143 -5.39 13.55 5.04
N LEU A 144 -5.43 13.38 3.70
CA LEU A 144 -6.54 13.84 2.89
C LEU A 144 -7.84 13.10 3.21
N TYR A 145 -7.77 11.81 3.53
CA TYR A 145 -8.92 11.04 3.98
C TYR A 145 -9.58 11.66 5.23
N TYR A 146 -8.77 12.01 6.22
CA TYR A 146 -9.28 12.63 7.44
C TYR A 146 -9.76 14.08 7.25
N LYS A 147 -9.27 14.79 6.22
CA LYS A 147 -9.67 16.16 5.92
C LYS A 147 -10.91 16.25 5.03
N LEU A 148 -11.00 15.44 3.99
CA LEU A 148 -12.00 15.56 2.93
C LEU A 148 -13.14 14.54 3.04
N GLY A 149 -12.93 13.47 3.81
CA GLY A 149 -13.84 12.33 3.88
C GLY A 149 -13.80 11.46 2.62
N TYR A 150 -14.50 10.33 2.66
CA TYR A 150 -14.45 9.30 1.61
C TYR A 150 -14.91 9.78 0.23
N GLN A 151 -16.04 10.52 0.17
CA GLN A 151 -16.66 10.87 -1.13
C GLN A 151 -15.75 11.72 -2.01
N LYS A 152 -15.15 12.77 -1.44
CA LYS A 152 -14.26 13.68 -2.17
C LYS A 152 -12.90 13.02 -2.47
N LEU A 153 -12.46 12.16 -1.57
CA LEU A 153 -11.16 11.51 -1.72
C LEU A 153 -11.14 10.40 -2.77
N ARG A 154 -12.27 9.74 -3.06
CA ARG A 154 -12.34 8.59 -3.96
C ARG A 154 -11.72 8.86 -5.33
N LEU A 155 -12.04 9.99 -5.96
CA LEU A 155 -11.47 10.38 -7.25
C LEU A 155 -9.98 10.73 -7.16
N LEU A 156 -9.59 11.42 -6.08
CA LEU A 156 -8.20 11.78 -5.85
C LEU A 156 -7.31 10.55 -5.63
N MET A 157 -7.83 9.52 -4.97
CA MET A 157 -7.10 8.27 -4.75
C MET A 157 -6.75 7.57 -6.06
N ILE A 158 -7.67 7.53 -7.03
CA ILE A 158 -7.43 6.93 -8.34
C ILE A 158 -6.33 7.71 -9.08
N GLY A 159 -6.44 9.03 -9.16
CA GLY A 159 -5.43 9.89 -9.78
C GLY A 159 -4.06 9.75 -9.13
N ALA A 160 -4.02 9.74 -7.80
CA ALA A 160 -2.77 9.57 -7.06
C ALA A 160 -2.14 8.18 -7.28
N ALA A 161 -2.94 7.12 -7.46
CA ALA A 161 -2.43 5.79 -7.78
C ALA A 161 -1.75 5.74 -9.16
N VAL A 162 -2.34 6.40 -10.16
CA VAL A 162 -1.72 6.53 -11.50
C VAL A 162 -0.43 7.35 -11.43
N ILE A 163 -0.44 8.50 -10.75
CA ILE A 163 0.75 9.33 -10.57
C ILE A 163 1.87 8.55 -9.84
N SER A 164 1.54 7.77 -8.82
CA SER A 164 2.53 6.98 -8.10
C SER A 164 3.18 5.91 -8.98
N GLY A 165 2.43 5.32 -9.91
CA GLY A 165 2.97 4.41 -10.92
C GLY A 165 3.97 5.11 -11.85
N THR A 166 3.65 6.32 -12.36
CA THR A 166 4.57 7.09 -13.20
C THR A 166 5.80 7.55 -12.44
N VAL A 167 5.67 8.00 -11.19
CA VAL A 167 6.80 8.36 -10.33
C VAL A 167 7.74 7.17 -10.13
N SER A 168 7.20 5.98 -9.96
CA SER A 168 8.03 4.77 -9.78
C SER A 168 8.82 4.41 -11.04
N SER A 169 8.25 4.58 -12.24
CA SER A 169 8.97 4.34 -13.50
C SER A 169 10.11 5.36 -13.70
N VAL A 170 9.82 6.64 -13.45
CA VAL A 170 10.85 7.69 -13.53
C VAL A 170 11.99 7.44 -12.55
N LEU A 171 11.69 7.05 -11.30
CA LEU A 171 12.72 6.71 -10.30
C LEU A 171 13.57 5.51 -10.72
N SER A 172 13.00 4.54 -11.43
CA SER A 172 13.77 3.41 -11.96
C SER A 172 14.66 3.78 -13.15
N GLU A 173 14.31 4.84 -13.92
CA GLU A 173 15.06 5.30 -15.08
C GLU A 173 16.17 6.33 -14.75
N VAL A 174 16.04 7.04 -13.63
CA VAL A 174 17.00 8.10 -13.21
C VAL A 174 18.40 7.55 -12.91
N GLY A 175 18.63 6.22 -13.05
CA GLY A 175 19.96 5.62 -12.91
C GLY A 175 20.53 5.69 -11.50
N LEU A 176 19.70 5.99 -10.51
CA LEU A 176 20.06 5.78 -9.11
C LEU A 176 20.27 4.29 -8.91
N ASP A 177 21.52 3.92 -8.66
CA ASP A 177 21.88 2.53 -8.39
C ASP A 177 21.29 2.12 -7.03
N MET A 178 19.96 1.83 -7.05
CA MET A 178 19.20 1.45 -5.87
C MET A 178 19.68 0.13 -5.25
N ASN A 179 20.58 -0.60 -5.96
CA ASN A 179 21.20 -1.79 -5.42
C ASN A 179 22.37 -1.46 -4.48
N ARG A 180 22.81 -0.20 -4.42
CA ARG A 180 23.80 0.22 -3.43
C ARG A 180 23.16 0.24 -2.04
N PRO A 181 23.73 -0.43 -1.05
CA PRO A 181 23.13 -0.56 0.28
C PRO A 181 22.91 0.79 0.98
N LEU A 182 23.76 1.77 0.72
CA LEU A 182 23.60 3.13 1.27
C LEU A 182 22.36 3.84 0.69
N VAL A 183 22.15 3.77 -0.64
CA VAL A 183 21.00 4.40 -1.31
C VAL A 183 19.70 3.75 -0.83
N MET A 184 19.69 2.44 -0.72
CA MET A 184 18.55 1.67 -0.19
C MET A 184 18.23 2.08 1.26
N LEU A 185 19.23 2.19 2.12
CA LEU A 185 19.05 2.60 3.50
C LEU A 185 18.48 4.02 3.59
N PHE A 186 19.00 4.96 2.80
CA PHE A 186 18.44 6.32 2.72
C PHE A 186 16.97 6.32 2.25
N ALA A 187 16.62 5.54 1.23
CA ALA A 187 15.25 5.44 0.75
C ALA A 187 14.29 4.94 1.84
N VAL A 188 14.69 3.93 2.60
CA VAL A 188 13.90 3.40 3.73
C VAL A 188 13.75 4.43 4.86
N ILE A 189 14.83 5.14 5.22
CA ILE A 189 14.77 6.19 6.25
C ILE A 189 13.83 7.32 5.81
N ILE A 190 13.98 7.82 4.59
CA ILE A 190 13.12 8.87 4.04
C ILE A 190 11.65 8.42 4.06
N SER A 191 11.39 7.18 3.66
CA SER A 191 10.05 6.59 3.68
C SER A 191 9.45 6.57 5.08
N ALA A 192 10.21 6.16 6.08
CA ALA A 192 9.79 6.14 7.48
C ALA A 192 9.48 7.55 8.00
N VAL A 193 10.32 8.53 7.66
CA VAL A 193 10.14 9.93 8.03
C VAL A 193 8.85 10.49 7.41
N ILE A 194 8.63 10.29 6.10
CA ILE A 194 7.41 10.74 5.41
C ILE A 194 6.17 10.13 6.06
N TYR A 195 6.19 8.83 6.33
CA TYR A 195 5.07 8.12 6.92
C TYR A 195 4.77 8.59 8.35
N TYR A 196 5.79 8.88 9.15
CA TYR A 196 5.66 9.43 10.49
C TYR A 196 5.10 10.86 10.48
N PHE A 197 5.60 11.74 9.60
CA PHE A 197 5.05 13.10 9.45
C PHE A 197 3.58 13.07 9.00
N SER A 198 3.25 12.22 8.04
CA SER A 198 1.88 12.01 7.60
C SER A 198 0.97 11.58 8.76
N PHE A 199 1.43 10.66 9.60
CA PHE A 199 0.70 10.23 10.79
C PHE A 199 0.42 11.40 11.74
N THR A 200 1.40 12.22 12.05
CA THR A 200 1.23 13.38 12.96
C THR A 200 0.24 14.40 12.39
N ILE A 201 0.32 14.70 11.09
CA ILE A 201 -0.61 15.57 10.38
C ILE A 201 -2.04 15.00 10.45
N SER A 202 -2.24 13.71 10.19
CA SER A 202 -3.54 13.05 10.24
C SER A 202 -4.15 13.10 11.65
N VAL A 203 -3.34 12.87 12.68
CA VAL A 203 -3.80 12.97 14.07
C VAL A 203 -4.26 14.39 14.40
N ASN A 204 -3.52 15.40 13.95
CA ASN A 204 -3.88 16.80 14.19
C ASN A 204 -5.17 17.19 13.46
N ILE A 205 -5.33 16.79 12.19
CA ILE A 205 -6.54 17.01 11.41
C ILE A 205 -7.74 16.36 12.10
N TYR A 206 -7.61 15.09 12.50
CA TYR A 206 -8.71 14.35 13.14
C TYR A 206 -9.06 14.85 14.54
N LYS A 207 -8.12 15.48 15.25
CA LYS A 207 -8.40 16.14 16.54
C LYS A 207 -9.17 17.45 16.38
N ASN A 208 -8.81 18.24 15.36
CA ASN A 208 -9.33 19.60 15.17
C ASN A 208 -10.58 19.64 14.26
N GLY A 209 -10.90 18.56 13.59
CA GLY A 209 -12.00 18.49 12.61
C GLY A 209 -13.37 18.13 13.18
N ASN A 210 -13.50 17.99 14.52
CA ASN A 210 -14.78 17.74 15.23
C ASN A 210 -14.88 18.63 16.46
#